data_96d873449c9fd89031c72665115766ac
#
_entry.id   96d873449c9fd89031c72665115766ac
#
_cell.length_a   1.000
_cell.length_b   1.000
_cell.length_c   1.000
_cell.angle_alpha   90.00
_cell.angle_beta   90.00
_cell.angle_gamma   90.00
#
_symmetry.space_group_name_H-M   'P 1'
#
loop_
_entity.id
_entity.type
_entity.pdbx_description
1 polymer ?
#
loop_
_entity_poly.entity_id
_entity_poly.type
_entity_poly.pdbx_seq_one_letter_code
_entity_poly.pdbx_strand_id
1 'polypeptide(L)'
;MPRIPFLQRIDCDLPLLGDGAMGTQLHKAGLPITSSFDVINLTNPDQVYAVHKAYIDAGAELIETNTFGANHFKLSEHGYGDKVAEVCRAAVDIAQRAIADSGREDVYLAGSVGPLGPKMRPFGSISKEDAREAFAEQIRALAEAGVDVILLETFADHHELMEALGAARTVAPTLPLIAHATFAGDDRTLSGFTPARVAYDLYRAGADVLGVNCSGGPSQLAAVLQTMRTCVPKARLSVMPNAGFPESVGGRVMYPATAEYFGDYALTFQTLGARVIGGCCGTTPEHISAMRRALDDARDGLRDFPAVQFLEQPSAEESGPILRPTDLAERLLAGKFTVTVEMSPPRSFNIEKLVRSARLLRDAGAHILDIADTPAARMRMSPYAAAHLIQAEVGVETVLHFPTRGRNLLRIQGDLLAAHAMGLRNVFVTMGDPTKIGDYPDANDSYDIVPSKLITLIKHSMNNGVDQAGNSIGAPAGFLVGCALNMGADDLDHEIKILGNKLSAGADFALGQPVFEPWRIERFLNRYEEINGESFKLPVLIGVMPLYSLKHAQFLHNEVPGITIPESIFKQLEDAGEDAPMTGVAIAQDLLRACAPLVAGAYVIPSFGRYE
;
A
#
# COMPACT_ATOMS: atom_id res chain seq x y z
N MET A 1 38.79 23.37 -20.64
CA MET A 1 38.87 21.95 -21.05
C MET A 1 37.49 21.55 -21.56
N PRO A 2 37.35 20.68 -22.56
CA PRO A 2 36.02 20.28 -22.97
C PRO A 2 35.28 19.65 -21.78
N ARG A 3 33.99 19.98 -21.66
CA ARG A 3 33.11 19.41 -20.60
C ARG A 3 33.09 17.89 -20.69
N ILE A 4 33.32 17.20 -19.57
CA ILE A 4 33.28 15.72 -19.55
C ILE A 4 31.86 15.22 -19.79
N PRO A 5 31.66 14.04 -20.39
CA PRO A 5 30.32 13.46 -20.61
C PRO A 5 29.55 13.29 -19.30
N PHE A 6 28.22 13.50 -19.34
CA PHE A 6 27.36 13.49 -18.15
C PHE A 6 27.56 12.26 -17.26
N LEU A 7 27.54 11.04 -17.83
CA LEU A 7 27.71 9.81 -17.06
C LEU A 7 29.09 9.71 -16.38
N GLN A 8 30.15 10.27 -16.99
CA GLN A 8 31.47 10.33 -16.37
C GLN A 8 31.50 11.33 -15.21
N ARG A 9 30.79 12.49 -15.35
CA ARG A 9 30.71 13.49 -14.27
C ARG A 9 30.02 12.93 -13.03
N ILE A 10 28.93 12.21 -13.17
CA ILE A 10 28.18 11.65 -12.03
C ILE A 10 28.87 10.44 -11.39
N ASP A 11 29.89 9.86 -12.04
CA ASP A 11 30.74 8.81 -11.44
C ASP A 11 31.89 9.39 -10.61
N CYS A 12 32.08 10.71 -10.55
CA CYS A 12 33.04 11.37 -9.68
C CYS A 12 32.61 11.30 -8.20
N ASP A 13 33.55 11.58 -7.29
CA ASP A 13 33.34 11.47 -5.83
C ASP A 13 32.23 12.40 -5.32
N LEU A 14 32.17 13.62 -5.85
CA LEU A 14 31.13 14.58 -5.49
C LEU A 14 29.87 14.37 -6.34
N PRO A 15 28.68 14.30 -5.71
CA PRO A 15 27.44 14.27 -6.44
C PRO A 15 27.26 15.51 -7.32
N LEU A 16 26.60 15.35 -8.45
CA LEU A 16 26.18 16.47 -9.29
C LEU A 16 25.01 17.17 -8.62
N LEU A 17 25.11 18.47 -8.41
CA LEU A 17 24.07 19.28 -7.80
C LEU A 17 23.08 19.77 -8.86
N GLY A 18 21.83 19.30 -8.77
CA GLY A 18 20.71 19.78 -9.57
C GLY A 18 20.15 21.11 -9.07
N ASP A 19 19.28 21.69 -9.87
CA ASP A 19 18.48 22.86 -9.50
C ASP A 19 17.32 22.51 -8.58
N GLY A 20 16.33 23.39 -8.50
CA GLY A 20 15.14 23.24 -7.66
C GLY A 20 13.87 23.62 -8.42
N ALA A 21 12.83 23.91 -7.67
CA ALA A 21 11.49 24.12 -8.20
C ALA A 21 11.42 25.24 -9.25
N MET A 22 10.98 24.93 -10.46
CA MET A 22 10.62 25.89 -11.49
C MET A 22 9.23 26.51 -11.23
N GLY A 23 8.20 25.68 -11.16
CA GLY A 23 6.80 26.13 -11.05
C GLY A 23 6.52 26.99 -9.81
N THR A 24 7.05 26.60 -8.64
CA THR A 24 6.86 27.42 -7.42
C THR A 24 7.61 28.74 -7.47
N GLN A 25 8.75 28.85 -8.16
CA GLN A 25 9.46 30.12 -8.36
C GLN A 25 8.70 31.04 -9.33
N LEU A 26 8.18 30.50 -10.43
CA LEU A 26 7.34 31.25 -11.37
C LEU A 26 6.04 31.73 -10.70
N HIS A 27 5.42 30.92 -9.88
CA HIS A 27 4.24 31.32 -9.08
C HIS A 27 4.59 32.45 -8.09
N LYS A 28 5.73 32.35 -7.40
CA LYS A 28 6.23 33.39 -6.49
C LYS A 28 6.53 34.71 -7.24
N ALA A 29 6.93 34.62 -8.51
CA ALA A 29 7.14 35.77 -9.38
C ALA A 29 5.83 36.39 -9.92
N GLY A 30 4.64 35.88 -9.48
CA GLY A 30 3.33 36.44 -9.77
C GLY A 30 2.52 35.71 -10.84
N LEU A 31 2.99 34.59 -11.34
CA LEU A 31 2.19 33.79 -12.30
C LEU A 31 1.07 33.01 -11.61
N PRO A 32 -0.19 33.06 -12.09
CA PRO A 32 -1.27 32.30 -11.54
C PRO A 32 -1.00 30.78 -11.63
N ILE A 33 -1.36 30.04 -10.59
CA ILE A 33 -1.20 28.58 -10.54
C ILE A 33 -2.02 27.85 -11.63
N THR A 34 -3.02 28.51 -12.18
CA THR A 34 -3.87 28.02 -13.27
C THR A 34 -3.25 28.22 -14.66
N SER A 35 -2.12 28.89 -14.76
CA SER A 35 -1.41 29.10 -16.02
C SER A 35 -0.63 27.83 -16.39
N SER A 36 -0.51 27.56 -17.70
CA SER A 36 0.49 26.58 -18.15
C SER A 36 1.89 27.16 -18.00
N PHE A 37 2.66 26.62 -17.07
CA PHE A 37 4.05 27.09 -16.88
C PHE A 37 4.94 26.74 -18.08
N ASP A 38 4.62 25.73 -18.86
CA ASP A 38 5.36 25.34 -20.06
C ASP A 38 5.19 26.37 -21.21
N VAL A 39 3.97 26.89 -21.37
CA VAL A 39 3.66 27.90 -22.41
C VAL A 39 4.38 29.23 -22.15
N ILE A 40 4.81 29.48 -20.92
CA ILE A 40 5.55 30.68 -20.55
C ILE A 40 6.90 30.79 -21.28
N ASN A 41 7.47 29.67 -21.71
CA ASN A 41 8.65 29.67 -22.57
C ASN A 41 8.44 30.52 -23.87
N LEU A 42 7.19 30.57 -24.35
CA LEU A 42 6.84 31.37 -25.54
C LEU A 42 6.34 32.79 -25.19
N THR A 43 5.63 32.93 -24.06
CA THR A 43 4.91 34.17 -23.73
C THR A 43 5.67 35.10 -22.80
N ASN A 44 6.54 34.54 -21.92
CA ASN A 44 7.35 35.31 -20.98
C ASN A 44 8.72 34.65 -20.69
N PRO A 45 9.57 34.45 -21.70
CA PRO A 45 10.84 33.73 -21.60
C PRO A 45 11.82 34.30 -20.57
N ASP A 46 11.78 35.59 -20.32
CA ASP A 46 12.71 36.25 -19.40
C ASP A 46 12.46 35.86 -17.93
N GLN A 47 11.22 35.49 -17.56
CA GLN A 47 10.96 34.96 -16.22
C GLN A 47 11.56 33.56 -16.03
N VAL A 48 11.45 32.69 -17.04
CA VAL A 48 12.06 31.36 -17.02
C VAL A 48 13.59 31.48 -16.99
N TYR A 49 14.16 32.37 -17.82
CA TYR A 49 15.58 32.67 -17.82
C TYR A 49 16.07 33.10 -16.43
N ALA A 50 15.34 34.02 -15.77
CA ALA A 50 15.73 34.51 -14.45
C ALA A 50 15.79 33.42 -13.39
N VAL A 51 14.87 32.40 -13.44
CA VAL A 51 14.89 31.27 -12.55
C VAL A 51 16.09 30.36 -12.81
N HIS A 52 16.38 30.02 -14.08
CA HIS A 52 17.57 29.24 -14.43
C HIS A 52 18.85 29.92 -13.98
N LYS A 53 18.99 31.24 -14.27
CA LYS A 53 20.16 32.00 -13.86
C LYS A 53 20.36 31.99 -12.35
N ALA A 54 19.29 32.16 -11.57
CA ALA A 54 19.34 32.13 -10.11
C ALA A 54 19.83 30.78 -9.56
N TYR A 55 19.41 29.66 -10.14
CA TYR A 55 19.90 28.34 -9.74
C TYR A 55 21.35 28.08 -10.15
N ILE A 56 21.75 28.50 -11.33
CA ILE A 56 23.17 28.41 -11.76
C ILE A 56 24.07 29.25 -10.82
N ASP A 57 23.64 30.46 -10.46
CA ASP A 57 24.38 31.32 -9.54
C ASP A 57 24.40 30.75 -8.10
N ALA A 58 23.38 29.98 -7.71
CA ALA A 58 23.35 29.25 -6.45
C ALA A 58 24.28 28.02 -6.42
N GLY A 59 24.87 27.63 -7.55
CA GLY A 59 25.83 26.53 -7.66
C GLY A 59 25.28 25.23 -8.27
N ALA A 60 24.09 25.26 -8.90
CA ALA A 60 23.61 24.12 -9.66
C ALA A 60 24.55 23.79 -10.82
N GLU A 61 24.79 22.50 -11.04
CA GLU A 61 25.57 21.90 -12.13
C GLU A 61 24.67 21.14 -13.12
N LEU A 62 23.40 20.93 -12.79
CA LEU A 62 22.36 20.40 -13.66
C LEU A 62 21.14 21.32 -13.53
N ILE A 63 20.63 21.82 -14.64
CA ILE A 63 19.36 22.56 -14.67
C ILE A 63 18.36 21.84 -15.55
N GLU A 64 17.10 21.92 -15.17
CA GLU A 64 15.98 21.23 -15.85
C GLU A 64 15.26 22.22 -16.76
N THR A 65 14.96 21.84 -18.00
CA THR A 65 14.11 22.64 -18.88
C THR A 65 12.74 22.89 -18.27
N ASN A 66 12.12 24.03 -18.56
CA ASN A 66 10.73 24.29 -18.14
C ASN A 66 9.75 23.59 -19.10
N THR A 67 9.74 22.26 -19.06
CA THR A 67 8.96 21.40 -19.98
C THR A 67 8.26 20.24 -19.30
N PHE A 68 8.08 20.29 -17.97
CA PHE A 68 7.44 19.24 -17.19
C PHE A 68 6.07 18.80 -17.72
N GLY A 69 5.26 19.73 -18.21
CA GLY A 69 3.95 19.49 -18.79
C GLY A 69 3.87 19.69 -20.30
N ALA A 70 5.00 19.80 -20.99
CA ALA A 70 5.06 20.12 -22.41
C ALA A 70 4.70 18.93 -23.32
N ASN A 71 3.71 18.12 -22.96
CA ASN A 71 3.16 17.06 -23.78
C ASN A 71 1.83 17.47 -24.44
N HIS A 72 1.46 16.77 -25.49
CA HIS A 72 0.26 17.06 -26.28
C HIS A 72 -1.02 17.21 -25.41
N PHE A 73 -1.22 16.34 -24.42
CA PHE A 73 -2.44 16.33 -23.60
C PHE A 73 -2.56 17.57 -22.73
N LYS A 74 -1.54 17.89 -21.93
CA LYS A 74 -1.55 19.06 -21.05
C LYS A 74 -1.54 20.38 -21.83
N LEU A 75 -0.77 20.44 -22.91
CA LEU A 75 -0.74 21.64 -23.77
C LEU A 75 -2.10 21.87 -24.46
N SER A 76 -2.84 20.82 -24.82
CA SER A 76 -4.17 20.91 -25.43
C SER A 76 -5.18 21.60 -24.49
N GLU A 77 -5.08 21.42 -23.18
CA GLU A 77 -5.94 22.10 -22.20
C GLU A 77 -5.83 23.64 -22.27
N HIS A 78 -4.71 24.13 -22.83
CA HIS A 78 -4.40 25.55 -22.98
C HIS A 78 -4.40 26.01 -24.45
N GLY A 79 -4.79 25.15 -25.40
CA GLY A 79 -4.81 25.48 -26.84
C GLY A 79 -3.46 25.42 -27.56
N TYR A 80 -2.47 24.72 -26.97
CA TYR A 80 -1.12 24.58 -27.52
C TYR A 80 -0.74 23.11 -27.83
N GLY A 81 -1.70 22.22 -27.97
CA GLY A 81 -1.44 20.80 -28.15
C GLY A 81 -0.61 20.43 -29.40
N ASP A 82 -0.69 21.23 -30.46
CA ASP A 82 0.06 21.10 -31.70
C ASP A 82 1.46 21.77 -31.64
N LYS A 83 1.87 22.36 -30.52
CA LYS A 83 3.08 23.13 -30.35
C LYS A 83 4.13 22.51 -29.43
N VAL A 84 4.06 21.21 -29.18
CA VAL A 84 4.98 20.48 -28.29
C VAL A 84 6.44 20.79 -28.65
N ALA A 85 6.81 20.63 -29.94
CA ALA A 85 8.18 20.88 -30.40
C ALA A 85 8.60 22.37 -30.29
N GLU A 86 7.67 23.32 -30.51
CA GLU A 86 7.93 24.74 -30.37
C GLU A 86 8.23 25.13 -28.91
N VAL A 87 7.39 24.63 -27.98
CA VAL A 87 7.54 24.88 -26.54
C VAL A 87 8.82 24.25 -26.00
N CYS A 88 9.13 23.01 -26.36
CA CYS A 88 10.35 22.32 -25.93
C CYS A 88 11.62 23.04 -26.43
N ARG A 89 11.65 23.42 -27.71
CA ARG A 89 12.79 24.14 -28.29
C ARG A 89 13.00 25.49 -27.60
N ALA A 90 11.95 26.28 -27.39
CA ALA A 90 12.04 27.55 -26.69
C ALA A 90 12.58 27.39 -25.25
N ALA A 91 12.15 26.35 -24.53
CA ALA A 91 12.65 26.06 -23.20
C ALA A 91 14.15 25.74 -23.18
N VAL A 92 14.62 24.93 -24.14
CA VAL A 92 16.04 24.59 -24.28
C VAL A 92 16.86 25.83 -24.63
N ASP A 93 16.39 26.64 -25.58
CA ASP A 93 17.08 27.90 -25.96
C ASP A 93 17.25 28.88 -24.77
N ILE A 94 16.19 28.98 -23.92
CA ILE A 94 16.23 29.82 -22.72
C ILE A 94 17.27 29.30 -21.72
N ALA A 95 17.26 27.99 -21.45
CA ALA A 95 18.18 27.39 -20.51
C ALA A 95 19.63 27.43 -21.01
N GLN A 96 19.89 27.18 -22.29
CA GLN A 96 21.20 27.30 -22.91
C GLN A 96 21.73 28.75 -22.86
N ARG A 97 20.85 29.76 -23.05
CA ARG A 97 21.20 31.16 -22.86
C ARG A 97 21.65 31.44 -21.43
N ALA A 98 20.91 30.93 -20.43
CA ALA A 98 21.27 31.12 -19.03
C ALA A 98 22.60 30.45 -18.67
N ILE A 99 22.89 29.27 -19.24
CA ILE A 99 24.19 28.59 -19.09
C ILE A 99 25.30 29.43 -19.71
N ALA A 100 25.14 29.87 -20.95
CA ALA A 100 26.13 30.66 -21.67
C ALA A 100 26.45 31.98 -20.94
N ASP A 101 25.43 32.70 -20.48
CA ASP A 101 25.57 33.97 -19.76
C ASP A 101 26.16 33.82 -18.34
N SER A 102 26.19 32.59 -17.81
CA SER A 102 26.85 32.31 -16.52
C SER A 102 28.37 32.21 -16.62
N GLY A 103 28.90 31.99 -17.80
CA GLY A 103 30.32 31.74 -18.04
C GLY A 103 30.83 30.39 -17.50
N ARG A 104 29.96 29.55 -17.03
CA ARG A 104 30.28 28.20 -16.50
C ARG A 104 30.26 27.16 -17.60
N GLU A 105 31.28 26.32 -17.68
CA GLU A 105 31.39 25.21 -18.63
C GLU A 105 30.97 23.88 -18.05
N ASP A 106 30.67 23.82 -16.74
CA ASP A 106 30.38 22.60 -15.96
C ASP A 106 28.86 22.37 -15.72
N VAL A 107 28.00 23.18 -16.34
CA VAL A 107 26.53 23.05 -16.19
C VAL A 107 25.94 22.18 -17.31
N TYR A 108 25.18 21.17 -16.92
CA TYR A 108 24.46 20.26 -17.82
C TYR A 108 22.98 20.66 -17.92
N LEU A 109 22.34 20.30 -19.03
CA LEU A 109 20.93 20.58 -19.28
C LEU A 109 20.12 19.28 -19.35
N ALA A 110 19.17 19.14 -18.44
CA ALA A 110 18.22 18.05 -18.42
C ALA A 110 16.91 18.43 -19.13
N GLY A 111 16.47 17.61 -20.06
CA GLY A 111 15.14 17.72 -20.62
C GLY A 111 14.10 17.11 -19.68
N SER A 112 13.35 17.97 -18.98
CA SER A 112 12.31 17.53 -18.03
C SER A 112 11.08 17.00 -18.75
N VAL A 113 10.62 15.81 -18.34
CA VAL A 113 9.43 15.13 -18.84
C VAL A 113 8.62 14.61 -17.67
N GLY A 114 7.44 15.16 -17.44
CA GLY A 114 6.51 14.74 -16.40
C GLY A 114 5.36 13.86 -16.93
N PRO A 115 4.45 13.42 -16.04
CA PRO A 115 3.29 12.62 -16.41
C PRO A 115 2.35 13.31 -17.40
N LEU A 116 1.63 12.55 -18.20
CA LEU A 116 0.74 13.07 -19.26
C LEU A 116 -0.43 13.91 -18.73
N GLY A 117 -0.85 13.68 -17.47
CA GLY A 117 -2.01 14.32 -16.84
C GLY A 117 -3.21 13.38 -16.79
N PRO A 118 -3.89 13.08 -17.91
CA PRO A 118 -4.94 12.07 -17.92
C PRO A 118 -4.39 10.68 -17.64
N LYS A 119 -5.18 9.84 -16.94
CA LYS A 119 -4.75 8.48 -16.56
C LYS A 119 -4.77 7.51 -17.75
N MET A 120 -3.86 6.55 -17.71
CA MET A 120 -3.84 5.42 -18.65
C MET A 120 -4.94 4.40 -18.33
N ARG A 121 -5.36 3.63 -19.35
CA ARG A 121 -6.26 2.47 -19.16
C ARG A 121 -5.62 1.44 -18.21
N PRO A 122 -6.42 0.75 -17.36
CA PRO A 122 -7.90 0.73 -17.31
C PRO A 122 -8.52 1.85 -16.46
N PHE A 123 -7.73 2.71 -15.79
CA PHE A 123 -8.23 3.74 -14.87
C PHE A 123 -8.53 5.10 -15.53
N GLY A 124 -8.20 5.24 -16.81
CA GLY A 124 -8.41 6.45 -17.59
C GLY A 124 -8.67 6.14 -19.06
N SER A 125 -8.49 7.15 -19.94
CA SER A 125 -8.82 7.08 -21.36
C SER A 125 -7.64 6.75 -22.27
N ILE A 126 -6.39 6.99 -21.83
CA ILE A 126 -5.19 6.90 -22.67
C ILE A 126 -4.76 5.44 -22.82
N SER A 127 -4.55 4.99 -24.06
CA SER A 127 -3.94 3.69 -24.34
C SER A 127 -2.42 3.73 -24.09
N LYS A 128 -1.76 2.56 -24.02
CA LYS A 128 -0.30 2.50 -23.91
C LYS A 128 0.40 3.05 -25.15
N GLU A 129 -0.20 2.83 -26.30
CA GLU A 129 0.28 3.30 -27.59
C GLU A 129 0.24 4.83 -27.65
N ASP A 130 -0.91 5.45 -27.29
CA ASP A 130 -1.06 6.90 -27.25
C ASP A 130 -0.10 7.54 -26.23
N ALA A 131 0.10 6.90 -25.08
CA ALA A 131 1.04 7.36 -24.06
C ALA A 131 2.49 7.37 -24.58
N ARG A 132 2.92 6.27 -25.22
CA ARG A 132 4.25 6.18 -25.83
C ARG A 132 4.47 7.21 -26.91
N GLU A 133 3.46 7.45 -27.77
CA GLU A 133 3.55 8.45 -28.85
C GLU A 133 3.71 9.86 -28.26
N ALA A 134 2.92 10.23 -27.27
CA ALA A 134 3.01 11.53 -26.62
C ALA A 134 4.37 11.75 -25.93
N PHE A 135 4.88 10.75 -25.21
CA PHE A 135 6.23 10.83 -24.64
C PHE A 135 7.31 10.89 -25.73
N ALA A 136 7.17 10.09 -26.78
CA ALA A 136 8.12 10.08 -27.89
C ALA A 136 8.19 11.44 -28.62
N GLU A 137 7.06 12.13 -28.80
CA GLU A 137 7.00 13.46 -29.40
C GLU A 137 7.80 14.47 -28.55
N GLN A 138 7.52 14.56 -27.25
CA GLN A 138 8.19 15.50 -26.34
C GLN A 138 9.70 15.19 -26.23
N ILE A 139 10.06 13.93 -26.01
CA ILE A 139 11.46 13.52 -25.81
C ILE A 139 12.28 13.74 -27.08
N ARG A 140 11.72 13.47 -28.26
CA ARG A 140 12.37 13.76 -29.53
C ARG A 140 12.64 15.24 -29.71
N ALA A 141 11.66 16.10 -29.39
CA ALA A 141 11.83 17.54 -29.48
C ALA A 141 12.94 18.06 -28.56
N LEU A 142 13.03 17.55 -27.33
CA LEU A 142 14.09 17.88 -26.37
C LEU A 142 15.47 17.38 -26.85
N ALA A 143 15.55 16.16 -27.34
CA ALA A 143 16.80 15.58 -27.85
C ALA A 143 17.33 16.34 -29.08
N GLU A 144 16.46 16.69 -30.02
CA GLU A 144 16.80 17.47 -31.21
C GLU A 144 17.22 18.92 -30.87
N ALA A 145 16.65 19.48 -29.79
CA ALA A 145 17.04 20.81 -29.30
C ALA A 145 18.38 20.82 -28.55
N GLY A 146 18.94 19.64 -28.18
CA GLY A 146 20.31 19.51 -27.68
C GLY A 146 20.44 19.54 -26.16
N VAL A 147 19.55 18.82 -25.44
CA VAL A 147 19.73 18.52 -24.02
C VAL A 147 20.84 17.48 -23.81
N ASP A 148 21.48 17.47 -22.64
CA ASP A 148 22.57 16.54 -22.29
C ASP A 148 22.03 15.21 -21.72
N VAL A 149 20.84 15.23 -21.12
CA VAL A 149 20.19 14.09 -20.44
C VAL A 149 18.68 14.26 -20.48
N ILE A 150 17.94 13.16 -20.56
CA ILE A 150 16.49 13.17 -20.35
C ILE A 150 16.20 12.86 -18.88
N LEU A 151 15.32 13.64 -18.26
CA LEU A 151 14.84 13.43 -16.90
C LEU A 151 13.34 13.15 -16.93
N LEU A 152 12.98 11.90 -16.67
CA LEU A 152 11.60 11.50 -16.38
C LEU A 152 11.35 11.75 -14.91
N GLU A 153 10.43 12.65 -14.54
CA GLU A 153 10.25 13.06 -13.16
C GLU A 153 8.79 13.07 -12.69
N THR A 154 8.60 12.88 -11.38
CA THR A 154 7.31 13.01 -10.69
C THR A 154 6.25 12.01 -11.16
N PHE A 155 6.69 10.81 -11.55
CA PHE A 155 5.80 9.73 -11.93
C PHE A 155 5.28 8.97 -10.71
N ALA A 156 4.03 9.22 -10.33
CA ALA A 156 3.34 8.49 -9.27
C ALA A 156 2.76 7.15 -9.77
N ASP A 157 2.51 6.99 -11.07
CA ASP A 157 2.11 5.73 -11.68
C ASP A 157 3.31 5.02 -12.31
N HIS A 158 3.66 3.85 -11.75
CA HIS A 158 4.78 3.04 -12.23
C HIS A 158 4.61 2.58 -13.68
N HIS A 159 3.38 2.24 -14.09
CA HIS A 159 3.12 1.79 -15.45
C HIS A 159 3.34 2.93 -16.47
N GLU A 160 2.92 4.14 -16.13
CA GLU A 160 3.16 5.32 -16.97
C GLU A 160 4.65 5.63 -17.10
N LEU A 161 5.41 5.56 -15.99
CA LEU A 161 6.87 5.73 -15.99
C LEU A 161 7.56 4.71 -16.91
N MET A 162 7.12 3.46 -16.91
CA MET A 162 7.68 2.41 -17.77
C MET A 162 7.41 2.68 -19.28
N GLU A 163 6.24 3.24 -19.62
CA GLU A 163 5.95 3.64 -21.00
C GLU A 163 6.79 4.85 -21.45
N ALA A 164 6.99 5.83 -20.56
CA ALA A 164 7.87 6.98 -20.81
C ALA A 164 9.34 6.55 -21.01
N LEU A 165 9.83 5.63 -20.17
CA LEU A 165 11.17 5.06 -20.29
C LEU A 165 11.35 4.31 -21.62
N GLY A 166 10.37 3.48 -21.98
CA GLY A 166 10.38 2.76 -23.26
C GLY A 166 10.40 3.71 -24.47
N ALA A 167 9.63 4.81 -24.41
CA ALA A 167 9.62 5.85 -25.43
C ALA A 167 11.02 6.53 -25.54
N ALA A 168 11.61 6.91 -24.40
CA ALA A 168 12.94 7.54 -24.36
C ALA A 168 14.02 6.66 -24.99
N ARG A 169 14.06 5.38 -24.66
CA ARG A 169 15.01 4.41 -25.24
C ARG A 169 14.79 4.17 -26.74
N THR A 170 13.57 4.39 -27.22
CA THR A 170 13.24 4.24 -28.65
C THR A 170 13.69 5.47 -29.45
N VAL A 171 13.43 6.70 -28.97
CA VAL A 171 13.64 7.92 -29.76
C VAL A 171 14.95 8.63 -29.46
N ALA A 172 15.55 8.40 -28.29
CA ALA A 172 16.82 9.01 -27.86
C ALA A 172 17.75 7.94 -27.22
N PRO A 173 18.10 6.84 -27.91
CA PRO A 173 18.79 5.70 -27.33
C PRO A 173 20.20 6.00 -26.78
N THR A 174 20.85 7.05 -27.27
CA THR A 174 22.20 7.44 -26.89
C THR A 174 22.26 8.50 -25.80
N LEU A 175 21.16 9.20 -25.52
CA LEU A 175 21.11 10.15 -24.43
C LEU A 175 21.04 9.44 -23.07
N PRO A 176 21.80 9.92 -22.08
CA PRO A 176 21.61 9.50 -20.69
C PRO A 176 20.16 9.71 -20.24
N LEU A 177 19.67 8.82 -19.37
CA LEU A 177 18.30 8.82 -18.90
C LEU A 177 18.25 8.71 -17.39
N ILE A 178 17.74 9.73 -16.73
CA ILE A 178 17.36 9.73 -15.32
C ILE A 178 15.88 9.39 -15.23
N ALA A 179 15.48 8.44 -14.37
CA ALA A 179 14.09 8.06 -14.17
C ALA A 179 13.71 8.14 -12.68
N HIS A 180 12.82 9.07 -12.34
CA HIS A 180 12.32 9.30 -11.01
C HIS A 180 10.88 8.80 -10.84
N ALA A 181 10.68 7.97 -9.83
CA ALA A 181 9.35 7.66 -9.33
C ALA A 181 9.00 8.57 -8.15
N THR A 182 7.71 8.74 -7.93
CA THR A 182 7.15 9.48 -6.79
C THR A 182 6.35 8.56 -5.91
N PHE A 183 6.60 8.60 -4.60
CA PHE A 183 5.97 7.73 -3.62
C PHE A 183 5.09 8.56 -2.69
N ALA A 184 3.89 8.06 -2.37
CA ALA A 184 3.01 8.67 -1.39
C ALA A 184 3.59 8.57 0.04
N GLY A 185 2.88 9.09 1.03
CA GLY A 185 3.34 9.06 2.43
C GLY A 185 3.48 7.65 3.06
N ASP A 186 2.99 6.62 2.37
CA ASP A 186 3.15 5.20 2.71
C ASP A 186 4.30 4.52 1.93
N ASP A 187 5.17 5.30 1.31
CA ASP A 187 6.28 4.86 0.46
C ASP A 187 5.86 3.89 -0.68
N ARG A 188 4.65 4.12 -1.23
CA ARG A 188 4.17 3.39 -2.40
C ARG A 188 3.80 4.32 -3.53
N THR A 189 3.96 3.82 -4.76
CA THR A 189 3.40 4.50 -5.94
C THR A 189 1.87 4.42 -5.91
N LEU A 190 1.17 5.23 -6.72
CA LEU A 190 -0.29 5.13 -6.85
C LEU A 190 -0.78 3.72 -7.23
N SER A 191 0.04 2.98 -7.97
CA SER A 191 -0.22 1.58 -8.36
C SER A 191 0.17 0.57 -7.28
N GLY A 192 0.65 1.01 -6.09
CA GLY A 192 0.99 0.18 -4.94
C GLY A 192 2.39 -0.46 -4.96
N PHE A 193 3.27 -0.09 -5.90
CA PHE A 193 4.63 -0.60 -5.98
C PHE A 193 5.53 0.00 -4.91
N THR A 194 6.39 -0.84 -4.32
CA THR A 194 7.40 -0.43 -3.33
C THR A 194 8.64 0.18 -3.99
N PRO A 195 9.46 0.98 -3.28
CA PRO A 195 10.71 1.52 -3.80
C PRO A 195 11.68 0.43 -4.31
N ALA A 196 11.77 -0.70 -3.63
CA ALA A 196 12.60 -1.83 -4.05
C ALA A 196 12.16 -2.38 -5.40
N ARG A 197 10.85 -2.59 -5.59
CA ARG A 197 10.31 -3.09 -6.86
C ARG A 197 10.50 -2.10 -8.00
N VAL A 198 10.21 -0.82 -7.76
CA VAL A 198 10.40 0.24 -8.74
C VAL A 198 11.88 0.34 -9.15
N ALA A 199 12.81 0.35 -8.18
CA ALA A 199 14.24 0.40 -8.46
C ALA A 199 14.70 -0.79 -9.32
N TYR A 200 14.25 -2.00 -9.01
CA TYR A 200 14.56 -3.19 -9.79
C TYR A 200 14.04 -3.08 -11.22
N ASP A 201 12.79 -2.68 -11.40
CA ASP A 201 12.18 -2.58 -12.73
C ASP A 201 12.85 -1.50 -13.60
N LEU A 202 13.14 -0.31 -13.03
CA LEU A 202 13.86 0.77 -13.74
C LEU A 202 15.29 0.36 -14.13
N TYR A 203 16.00 -0.33 -13.22
CA TYR A 203 17.34 -0.84 -13.49
C TYR A 203 17.33 -1.87 -14.63
N ARG A 204 16.38 -2.78 -14.61
CA ARG A 204 16.20 -3.80 -15.66
C ARG A 204 15.79 -3.21 -16.99
N ALA A 205 15.00 -2.16 -16.99
CA ALA A 205 14.55 -1.45 -18.18
C ALA A 205 15.64 -0.52 -18.78
N GLY A 206 16.78 -0.38 -18.09
CA GLY A 206 17.95 0.31 -18.61
C GLY A 206 17.96 1.81 -18.35
N ALA A 207 17.36 2.30 -17.27
CA ALA A 207 17.63 3.66 -16.80
C ALA A 207 19.11 3.78 -16.40
N ASP A 208 19.80 4.87 -16.83
CA ASP A 208 21.20 5.10 -16.47
C ASP A 208 21.34 5.59 -15.03
N VAL A 209 20.35 6.36 -14.58
CA VAL A 209 20.21 6.84 -13.21
C VAL A 209 18.76 6.62 -12.79
N LEU A 210 18.54 6.04 -11.65
CA LEU A 210 17.20 5.85 -11.10
C LEU A 210 17.08 6.58 -9.76
N GLY A 211 15.89 7.02 -9.44
CA GLY A 211 15.75 7.83 -8.24
C GLY A 211 14.31 8.17 -7.87
N VAL A 212 14.22 9.16 -7.01
CA VAL A 212 12.98 9.63 -6.41
C VAL A 212 12.93 11.14 -6.34
N ASN A 213 11.77 11.72 -6.65
CA ASN A 213 11.53 13.14 -6.45
C ASN A 213 10.11 13.42 -5.97
N CYS A 214 9.89 14.65 -5.51
CA CYS A 214 8.59 15.16 -5.08
C CYS A 214 7.95 14.37 -3.91
N SER A 215 6.66 14.56 -3.67
CA SER A 215 5.81 14.02 -2.58
C SER A 215 6.24 14.42 -1.17
N GLY A 216 7.44 14.10 -0.76
CA GLY A 216 7.90 14.28 0.61
C GLY A 216 9.12 15.17 0.74
N GLY A 217 9.48 15.44 1.99
CA GLY A 217 10.70 16.15 2.35
C GLY A 217 11.93 15.25 2.35
N PRO A 218 13.12 15.85 2.66
CA PRO A 218 14.40 15.13 2.65
C PRO A 218 14.43 13.85 3.45
N SER A 219 13.80 13.82 4.63
CA SER A 219 13.78 12.63 5.52
C SER A 219 13.11 11.42 4.88
N GLN A 220 11.94 11.61 4.28
CA GLN A 220 11.21 10.51 3.61
C GLN A 220 12.03 10.02 2.41
N LEU A 221 12.53 10.93 1.58
CA LEU A 221 13.25 10.52 0.38
C LEU A 221 14.60 9.84 0.70
N ALA A 222 15.21 10.13 1.84
CA ALA A 222 16.38 9.41 2.32
C ALA A 222 16.06 7.93 2.61
N ALA A 223 14.93 7.63 3.26
CA ALA A 223 14.49 6.27 3.52
C ALA A 223 14.17 5.49 2.22
N VAL A 224 13.47 6.15 1.28
CA VAL A 224 13.20 5.58 -0.05
C VAL A 224 14.50 5.29 -0.80
N LEU A 225 15.43 6.23 -0.82
CA LEU A 225 16.73 6.11 -1.51
C LEU A 225 17.54 4.95 -0.92
N GLN A 226 17.55 4.80 0.40
CA GLN A 226 18.21 3.69 1.10
C GLN A 226 17.65 2.34 0.67
N THR A 227 16.31 2.22 0.57
CA THR A 227 15.65 1.00 0.09
C THR A 227 16.04 0.70 -1.36
N MET A 228 16.06 1.71 -2.23
CA MET A 228 16.49 1.57 -3.63
C MET A 228 17.95 1.13 -3.72
N ARG A 229 18.86 1.73 -2.93
CA ARG A 229 20.29 1.37 -2.86
C ARG A 229 20.49 -0.09 -2.46
N THR A 230 19.76 -0.53 -1.44
CA THR A 230 19.83 -1.92 -0.95
C THR A 230 19.39 -2.91 -2.04
N CYS A 231 18.34 -2.59 -2.80
CA CYS A 231 17.83 -3.46 -3.85
C CYS A 231 18.74 -3.52 -5.09
N VAL A 232 19.31 -2.39 -5.49
CA VAL A 232 20.16 -2.28 -6.69
C VAL A 232 21.50 -1.59 -6.38
N PRO A 233 22.43 -2.26 -5.67
CA PRO A 233 23.64 -1.65 -5.13
C PRO A 233 24.57 -1.02 -6.17
N LYS A 234 24.50 -1.48 -7.42
CA LYS A 234 25.34 -0.99 -8.53
C LYS A 234 24.73 0.17 -9.32
N ALA A 235 23.47 0.52 -9.05
CA ALA A 235 22.80 1.59 -9.78
C ALA A 235 23.34 2.95 -9.35
N ARG A 236 23.36 3.89 -10.30
CA ARG A 236 23.49 5.32 -10.00
C ARG A 236 22.16 5.82 -9.49
N LEU A 237 22.17 6.55 -8.38
CA LEU A 237 20.95 7.04 -7.73
C LEU A 237 20.84 8.55 -7.81
N SER A 238 19.60 9.05 -7.88
CA SER A 238 19.26 10.46 -7.85
C SER A 238 18.15 10.75 -6.86
N VAL A 239 18.16 11.94 -6.23
CA VAL A 239 17.14 12.35 -5.26
C VAL A 239 16.88 13.85 -5.32
N MET A 240 15.58 14.23 -5.41
CA MET A 240 15.15 15.63 -5.47
C MET A 240 13.90 15.85 -4.60
N PRO A 241 14.06 16.09 -3.28
CA PRO A 241 12.96 16.26 -2.34
C PRO A 241 12.25 17.62 -2.48
N ASN A 242 11.01 17.68 -2.00
CA ASN A 242 10.32 18.93 -1.72
C ASN A 242 10.94 19.63 -0.51
N ALA A 243 10.72 20.93 -0.38
CA ALA A 243 11.09 21.67 0.83
C ALA A 243 10.15 21.33 2.02
N GLY A 244 9.96 20.07 2.30
CA GLY A 244 9.02 19.53 3.28
C GLY A 244 7.66 19.18 2.69
N PHE A 245 6.73 18.75 3.54
CA PHE A 245 5.34 18.54 3.12
C PHE A 245 4.64 19.89 2.91
N PRO A 246 3.81 20.01 1.86
CA PRO A 246 3.05 21.24 1.63
C PRO A 246 2.03 21.46 2.74
N GLU A 247 2.04 22.64 3.36
CA GLU A 247 1.05 23.09 4.33
C GLU A 247 0.21 24.23 3.73
N SER A 248 -1.10 24.20 3.98
CA SER A 248 -1.99 25.29 3.57
C SER A 248 -2.14 26.29 4.71
N VAL A 249 -1.51 27.44 4.57
CA VAL A 249 -1.57 28.53 5.54
C VAL A 249 -2.23 29.75 4.89
N GLY A 250 -3.40 30.14 5.38
CA GLY A 250 -4.14 31.29 4.85
C GLY A 250 -4.49 31.19 3.35
N GLY A 251 -4.72 29.97 2.84
CA GLY A 251 -5.03 29.70 1.42
C GLY A 251 -3.79 29.70 0.50
N ARG A 252 -2.59 29.76 1.06
CA ARG A 252 -1.33 29.62 0.32
C ARG A 252 -0.64 28.31 0.69
N VAL A 253 -0.04 27.65 -0.30
CA VAL A 253 0.79 26.46 -0.07
C VAL A 253 2.18 26.94 0.38
N MET A 254 2.59 26.51 1.57
CA MET A 254 3.91 26.77 2.14
C MET A 254 4.67 25.47 2.35
N TYR A 255 5.98 25.57 2.27
CA TYR A 255 6.90 24.45 2.49
C TYR A 255 7.82 24.80 3.66
N PRO A 256 7.83 24.01 4.76
CA PRO A 256 8.46 24.43 6.02
C PRO A 256 9.96 24.15 6.13
N ALA A 257 10.56 23.34 5.26
CA ALA A 257 11.97 22.97 5.38
C ALA A 257 12.90 24.17 5.09
N THR A 258 13.92 24.34 5.91
CA THR A 258 14.90 25.42 5.78
C THR A 258 16.05 25.05 4.84
N ALA A 259 16.78 26.03 4.35
CA ALA A 259 17.96 25.85 3.49
C ALA A 259 19.07 25.06 4.21
N GLU A 260 19.30 25.35 5.50
CA GLU A 260 20.30 24.65 6.32
C GLU A 260 19.97 23.15 6.45
N TYR A 261 18.69 22.81 6.66
CA TYR A 261 18.22 21.43 6.71
C TYR A 261 18.51 20.68 5.40
N PHE A 262 18.35 21.36 4.26
CA PHE A 262 18.73 20.80 2.95
C PHE A 262 20.23 20.58 2.82
N GLY A 263 21.05 21.48 3.36
CA GLY A 263 22.51 21.32 3.42
C GLY A 263 22.92 20.05 4.19
N ASP A 264 22.28 19.78 5.35
CA ASP A 264 22.53 18.57 6.15
C ASP A 264 22.14 17.31 5.37
N TYR A 265 20.97 17.33 4.71
CA TYR A 265 20.51 16.20 3.93
C TYR A 265 21.28 15.97 2.63
N ALA A 266 21.92 16.98 2.04
CA ALA A 266 22.81 16.79 0.90
C ALA A 266 23.96 15.82 1.26
N LEU A 267 24.54 15.94 2.46
CA LEU A 267 25.56 15.02 2.97
C LEU A 267 24.99 13.64 3.25
N THR A 268 23.77 13.55 3.79
CA THR A 268 23.08 12.29 3.99
C THR A 268 22.85 11.57 2.67
N PHE A 269 22.36 12.26 1.63
CA PHE A 269 22.16 11.68 0.31
C PHE A 269 23.46 11.22 -0.34
N GLN A 270 24.53 11.99 -0.21
CA GLN A 270 25.87 11.58 -0.67
C GLN A 270 26.33 10.31 0.04
N THR A 271 26.18 10.22 1.35
CA THR A 271 26.50 9.02 2.15
C THR A 271 25.67 7.80 1.71
N LEU A 272 24.39 7.99 1.38
CA LEU A 272 23.53 6.96 0.79
C LEU A 272 23.89 6.60 -0.66
N GLY A 273 24.85 7.31 -1.25
CA GLY A 273 25.37 7.04 -2.58
C GLY A 273 24.59 7.68 -3.72
N ALA A 274 23.84 8.75 -3.46
CA ALA A 274 23.26 9.55 -4.53
C ALA A 274 24.37 10.18 -5.39
N ARG A 275 24.18 10.13 -6.69
CA ARG A 275 25.09 10.71 -7.70
C ARG A 275 24.57 12.02 -8.26
N VAL A 276 23.26 12.24 -8.19
CA VAL A 276 22.59 13.48 -8.53
C VAL A 276 21.70 13.86 -7.35
N ILE A 277 21.84 15.09 -6.86
CA ILE A 277 21.08 15.63 -5.72
C ILE A 277 20.54 16.99 -6.13
N GLY A 278 19.25 17.22 -5.98
CA GLY A 278 18.61 18.51 -6.31
C GLY A 278 17.45 18.81 -5.37
N GLY A 279 16.55 19.67 -5.81
CA GLY A 279 15.33 20.00 -5.11
C GLY A 279 14.11 19.90 -6.02
N CYS A 280 12.92 19.72 -5.44
CA CYS A 280 11.64 19.75 -6.13
C CYS A 280 10.76 20.85 -5.53
N CYS A 281 9.45 20.65 -5.45
CA CYS A 281 8.48 21.68 -5.02
C CYS A 281 8.90 22.43 -3.74
N GLY A 282 8.75 23.76 -3.76
CA GLY A 282 9.05 24.63 -2.63
C GLY A 282 10.52 24.99 -2.44
N THR A 283 11.46 24.28 -3.10
CA THR A 283 12.88 24.65 -3.01
C THR A 283 13.19 25.95 -3.76
N THR A 284 14.22 26.63 -3.32
CA THR A 284 14.64 27.95 -3.81
C THR A 284 16.15 27.96 -4.07
N PRO A 285 16.68 28.96 -4.74
CA PRO A 285 18.15 29.12 -4.90
C PRO A 285 18.92 29.07 -3.59
N GLU A 286 18.32 29.54 -2.47
CA GLU A 286 18.96 29.48 -1.15
C GLU A 286 19.15 28.04 -0.67
N HIS A 287 18.19 27.12 -0.95
CA HIS A 287 18.34 25.69 -0.63
C HIS A 287 19.50 25.07 -1.43
N ILE A 288 19.57 25.35 -2.73
CA ILE A 288 20.64 24.85 -3.59
C ILE A 288 22.00 25.40 -3.15
N SER A 289 22.09 26.70 -2.82
CA SER A 289 23.30 27.31 -2.30
C SER A 289 23.75 26.67 -0.96
N ALA A 290 22.81 26.35 -0.06
CA ALA A 290 23.13 25.68 1.19
C ALA A 290 23.66 24.25 0.98
N MET A 291 23.04 23.49 0.04
CA MET A 291 23.51 22.16 -0.36
C MET A 291 24.91 22.22 -0.95
N ARG A 292 25.18 23.22 -1.85
CA ARG A 292 26.49 23.41 -2.44
C ARG A 292 27.56 23.68 -1.38
N ARG A 293 27.31 24.64 -0.48
CA ARG A 293 28.24 24.93 0.64
C ARG A 293 28.51 23.69 1.49
N ALA A 294 27.46 22.94 1.88
CA ALA A 294 27.63 21.76 2.71
C ALA A 294 28.49 20.67 2.03
N LEU A 295 28.30 20.44 0.73
CA LEU A 295 29.08 19.50 -0.06
C LEU A 295 30.54 19.93 -0.21
N ASP A 296 30.78 21.24 -0.43
CA ASP A 296 32.13 21.82 -0.55
C ASP A 296 32.86 21.79 0.80
N ASP A 297 32.21 22.18 1.90
CA ASP A 297 32.78 22.14 3.26
C ASP A 297 33.17 20.70 3.66
N ALA A 298 32.34 19.73 3.30
CA ALA A 298 32.64 18.30 3.59
C ALA A 298 33.83 17.81 2.72
N ARG A 299 33.88 18.17 1.44
CA ARG A 299 35.02 17.86 0.57
C ARG A 299 36.33 18.41 1.13
N ASP A 300 36.29 19.65 1.63
CA ASP A 300 37.46 20.36 2.13
C ASP A 300 37.81 20.01 3.60
N GLY A 301 37.06 19.03 4.20
CA GLY A 301 37.27 18.54 5.57
C GLY A 301 36.85 19.51 6.66
N LEU A 302 36.02 20.50 6.32
CA LEU A 302 35.48 21.50 7.25
C LEU A 302 34.17 21.05 7.93
N ARG A 303 33.58 19.96 7.42
CA ARG A 303 32.33 19.40 7.93
C ARG A 303 32.36 17.89 7.85
N ASP A 304 31.88 17.22 8.92
CA ASP A 304 31.79 15.77 8.97
C ASP A 304 30.53 15.27 8.24
N PHE A 305 30.64 14.08 7.64
CA PHE A 305 29.49 13.37 7.11
C PHE A 305 28.63 12.83 8.24
N PRO A 306 27.30 12.91 8.14
CA PRO A 306 26.41 12.32 9.13
C PRO A 306 26.61 10.80 9.17
N ALA A 307 26.59 10.23 10.39
CA ALA A 307 26.52 8.80 10.55
C ALA A 307 25.15 8.30 10.09
N VAL A 308 25.05 7.78 8.88
CA VAL A 308 23.86 7.12 8.39
C VAL A 308 23.90 5.68 8.89
N GLN A 309 22.98 5.34 9.79
CA GLN A 309 22.73 3.93 10.10
C GLN A 309 22.01 3.32 8.89
N PHE A 310 22.76 2.57 8.08
CA PHE A 310 22.12 1.73 7.09
C PHE A 310 21.23 0.75 7.86
N LEU A 311 19.93 0.72 7.55
CA LEU A 311 19.08 -0.37 7.99
C LEU A 311 19.68 -1.64 7.38
N GLU A 312 20.49 -2.35 8.16
CA GLU A 312 20.86 -3.70 7.81
C GLU A 312 19.54 -4.46 7.66
N GLN A 313 19.31 -5.01 6.48
CA GLN A 313 18.31 -6.06 6.41
C GLN A 313 18.77 -7.09 7.45
N PRO A 314 17.90 -7.55 8.37
CA PRO A 314 18.27 -8.62 9.27
C PRO A 314 18.86 -9.71 8.39
N SER A 315 20.14 -10.01 8.60
CA SER A 315 20.80 -11.10 7.92
C SER A 315 19.93 -12.33 8.14
N ALA A 316 19.71 -13.13 7.12
CA ALA A 316 18.92 -14.36 7.20
C ALA A 316 19.43 -15.35 8.27
N GLU A 317 20.47 -14.98 9.02
CA GLU A 317 21.12 -15.73 10.10
C GLU A 317 20.71 -15.29 11.52
N GLU A 318 20.09 -14.13 11.73
CA GLU A 318 19.29 -13.91 12.93
C GLU A 318 17.91 -14.53 12.72
N SER A 319 17.89 -15.86 12.79
CA SER A 319 16.66 -16.63 12.97
C SER A 319 15.97 -16.08 14.21
N GLY A 320 15.01 -15.17 14.01
CA GLY A 320 14.00 -14.89 15.03
C GLY A 320 13.43 -16.22 15.52
N PRO A 321 12.79 -16.27 16.68
CA PRO A 321 12.30 -17.51 17.24
C PRO A 321 11.54 -18.26 16.14
N ILE A 322 11.95 -19.52 15.87
CA ILE A 322 11.29 -20.39 14.89
C ILE A 322 9.79 -20.32 15.20
N LEU A 323 9.03 -19.66 14.33
CA LEU A 323 7.59 -19.53 14.49
C LEU A 323 7.01 -20.94 14.41
N ARG A 324 6.59 -21.49 15.57
CA ARG A 324 5.92 -22.78 15.58
C ARG A 324 4.55 -22.59 14.92
N PRO A 325 4.13 -23.51 14.06
CA PRO A 325 2.77 -23.51 13.54
C PRO A 325 1.78 -23.47 14.71
N THR A 326 0.64 -22.82 14.50
CA THR A 326 -0.45 -22.84 15.48
C THR A 326 -1.12 -24.22 15.47
N ASP A 327 -1.78 -24.63 16.57
CA ASP A 327 -2.52 -25.89 16.64
C ASP A 327 -3.56 -25.97 15.51
N LEU A 328 -4.22 -24.84 15.20
CA LEU A 328 -5.14 -24.75 14.08
C LEU A 328 -4.43 -25.03 12.74
N ALA A 329 -3.28 -24.41 12.50
CA ALA A 329 -2.50 -24.63 11.28
C ALA A 329 -2.07 -26.09 11.14
N GLU A 330 -1.54 -26.69 12.21
CA GLU A 330 -1.10 -28.10 12.22
C GLU A 330 -2.26 -29.06 11.91
N ARG A 331 -3.44 -28.79 12.47
CA ARG A 331 -4.64 -29.61 12.24
C ARG A 331 -5.12 -29.53 10.79
N LEU A 332 -5.20 -28.30 10.26
CA LEU A 332 -5.63 -28.07 8.88
C LEU A 332 -4.64 -28.67 7.87
N LEU A 333 -3.34 -28.51 8.07
CA LEU A 333 -2.30 -29.11 7.23
C LEU A 333 -2.31 -30.64 7.28
N ALA A 334 -2.62 -31.22 8.44
CA ALA A 334 -2.74 -32.67 8.61
C ALA A 334 -4.08 -33.25 8.09
N GLY A 335 -4.96 -32.42 7.53
CA GLY A 335 -6.30 -32.84 7.08
C GLY A 335 -7.20 -33.36 8.20
N LYS A 336 -6.94 -32.96 9.46
CA LYS A 336 -7.75 -33.39 10.61
C LYS A 336 -9.01 -32.56 10.70
N PHE A 337 -10.18 -33.21 10.76
CA PHE A 337 -11.44 -32.52 10.97
C PHE A 337 -11.38 -31.68 12.25
N THR A 338 -11.55 -30.37 12.12
CA THR A 338 -11.33 -29.41 13.20
C THR A 338 -12.64 -28.78 13.62
N VAL A 339 -12.92 -28.79 14.92
CA VAL A 339 -14.10 -28.12 15.50
C VAL A 339 -13.65 -26.88 16.22
N THR A 340 -14.17 -25.73 15.79
CA THR A 340 -14.03 -24.46 16.49
C THR A 340 -15.38 -23.99 17.01
N VAL A 341 -15.40 -23.27 18.12
CA VAL A 341 -16.65 -22.80 18.75
C VAL A 341 -16.55 -21.30 19.03
N GLU A 342 -17.55 -20.56 18.55
CA GLU A 342 -17.62 -19.12 18.78
C GLU A 342 -17.99 -18.78 20.22
N MET A 343 -17.26 -17.84 20.78
CA MET A 343 -17.53 -17.26 22.09
C MET A 343 -17.62 -15.74 22.01
N SER A 344 -18.65 -15.18 22.62
CA SER A 344 -18.79 -13.73 22.80
C SER A 344 -18.11 -13.28 24.09
N PRO A 345 -17.23 -12.26 24.04
CA PRO A 345 -16.70 -11.63 25.25
C PRO A 345 -17.81 -11.08 26.16
N PRO A 346 -17.59 -10.96 27.49
CA PRO A 346 -18.59 -10.43 28.41
C PRO A 346 -18.87 -8.95 28.20
N ARG A 347 -20.04 -8.47 28.65
CA ARG A 347 -20.40 -7.05 28.70
C ARG A 347 -19.86 -6.32 29.96
N SER A 348 -19.07 -7.02 30.77
CA SER A 348 -18.53 -6.52 32.04
C SER A 348 -17.06 -6.89 32.14
N PHE A 349 -16.40 -6.41 33.16
CA PHE A 349 -15.02 -6.80 33.51
C PHE A 349 -14.94 -8.16 34.24
N ASN A 350 -16.07 -8.80 34.58
CA ASN A 350 -16.07 -10.15 35.19
C ASN A 350 -15.91 -11.22 34.11
N ILE A 351 -14.82 -11.98 34.20
CA ILE A 351 -14.43 -13.01 33.25
C ILE A 351 -14.78 -14.46 33.70
N GLU A 352 -15.28 -14.64 34.91
CA GLU A 352 -15.51 -15.98 35.49
C GLU A 352 -16.40 -16.86 34.61
N LYS A 353 -17.50 -16.28 34.10
CA LYS A 353 -18.41 -17.00 33.19
C LYS A 353 -17.70 -17.37 31.88
N LEU A 354 -16.89 -16.44 31.32
CA LEU A 354 -16.14 -16.68 30.09
C LEU A 354 -15.19 -17.87 30.25
N VAL A 355 -14.35 -17.84 31.29
CA VAL A 355 -13.36 -18.89 31.57
C VAL A 355 -14.04 -20.24 31.87
N ARG A 356 -15.13 -20.23 32.65
CA ARG A 356 -15.90 -21.46 32.93
C ARG A 356 -16.47 -22.08 31.65
N SER A 357 -17.08 -21.27 30.78
CA SER A 357 -17.62 -21.74 29.53
C SER A 357 -16.53 -22.24 28.57
N ALA A 358 -15.37 -21.56 28.52
CA ALA A 358 -14.24 -22.01 27.71
C ALA A 358 -13.70 -23.39 28.19
N ARG A 359 -13.63 -23.62 29.52
CA ARG A 359 -13.28 -24.95 30.08
C ARG A 359 -14.29 -26.01 29.69
N LEU A 360 -15.58 -25.71 29.81
CA LEU A 360 -16.67 -26.64 29.40
C LEU A 360 -16.52 -27.05 27.94
N LEU A 361 -16.32 -26.09 27.04
CA LEU A 361 -16.17 -26.34 25.61
C LEU A 361 -14.91 -27.15 25.29
N ARG A 362 -13.77 -26.82 25.90
CA ARG A 362 -12.53 -27.61 25.77
C ARG A 362 -12.75 -29.05 26.23
N ASP A 363 -13.37 -29.27 27.39
CA ASP A 363 -13.60 -30.57 27.97
C ASP A 363 -14.66 -31.37 27.15
N ALA A 364 -15.55 -30.68 26.43
CA ALA A 364 -16.48 -31.27 25.48
C ALA A 364 -15.84 -31.60 24.11
N GLY A 365 -14.55 -31.23 23.89
CA GLY A 365 -13.82 -31.59 22.67
C GLY A 365 -13.69 -30.47 21.63
N ALA A 366 -14.02 -29.24 21.97
CA ALA A 366 -13.67 -28.10 21.12
C ALA A 366 -12.14 -27.98 21.00
N HIS A 367 -11.64 -27.92 19.77
CA HIS A 367 -10.20 -27.84 19.53
C HIS A 367 -9.66 -26.41 19.68
N ILE A 368 -10.42 -25.45 19.19
CA ILE A 368 -10.09 -24.01 19.09
C ILE A 368 -11.33 -23.22 19.50
N LEU A 369 -11.14 -22.04 20.10
CA LEU A 369 -12.25 -21.13 20.41
C LEU A 369 -12.15 -19.85 19.60
N ASP A 370 -13.22 -19.52 18.88
CA ASP A 370 -13.32 -18.28 18.10
C ASP A 370 -13.86 -17.16 18.98
N ILE A 371 -13.13 -16.06 19.09
CA ILE A 371 -13.49 -14.94 19.97
C ILE A 371 -14.04 -13.79 19.15
N ALA A 372 -15.37 -13.64 19.19
CA ALA A 372 -16.09 -12.63 18.42
C ALA A 372 -15.77 -11.20 18.87
N ASP A 373 -15.66 -10.26 17.93
CA ASP A 373 -15.54 -8.84 18.22
C ASP A 373 -16.88 -8.14 18.04
N THR A 374 -17.43 -7.61 19.14
CA THR A 374 -18.65 -6.80 19.15
C THR A 374 -19.80 -7.36 18.29
N PRO A 375 -20.18 -8.65 18.44
CA PRO A 375 -21.22 -9.26 17.61
C PRO A 375 -22.54 -8.48 17.71
N ALA A 376 -23.22 -8.33 16.57
CA ALA A 376 -24.40 -7.48 16.40
C ALA A 376 -24.18 -6.02 16.79
N ALA A 377 -22.97 -5.51 16.62
CA ALA A 377 -22.53 -4.15 16.98
C ALA A 377 -22.86 -3.75 18.43
N ARG A 378 -22.81 -4.70 19.34
CA ARG A 378 -23.10 -4.47 20.77
C ARG A 378 -21.80 -4.43 21.58
N MET A 379 -21.73 -3.48 22.55
CA MET A 379 -20.58 -3.29 23.40
C MET A 379 -20.20 -4.58 24.16
N ARG A 380 -18.93 -4.95 24.05
CA ARG A 380 -18.31 -6.11 24.70
C ARG A 380 -16.90 -5.77 25.17
N MET A 381 -16.35 -6.61 26.05
CA MET A 381 -14.92 -6.60 26.36
C MET A 381 -14.13 -6.80 25.05
N SER A 382 -12.94 -6.18 24.97
CA SER A 382 -12.04 -6.36 23.82
C SER A 382 -11.75 -7.85 23.57
N PRO A 383 -11.88 -8.35 22.35
CA PRO A 383 -11.62 -9.75 22.02
C PRO A 383 -10.16 -10.15 22.26
N TYR A 384 -9.21 -9.21 22.19
CA TYR A 384 -7.80 -9.47 22.51
C TYR A 384 -7.61 -9.91 23.96
N ALA A 385 -8.24 -9.18 24.89
CA ALA A 385 -8.17 -9.51 26.30
C ALA A 385 -8.86 -10.85 26.59
N ALA A 386 -10.06 -11.07 26.01
CA ALA A 386 -10.79 -12.32 26.19
C ALA A 386 -10.01 -13.53 25.64
N ALA A 387 -9.46 -13.42 24.42
CA ALA A 387 -8.67 -14.46 23.80
C ALA A 387 -7.41 -14.80 24.60
N HIS A 388 -6.66 -13.76 25.03
CA HIS A 388 -5.46 -13.94 25.84
C HIS A 388 -5.77 -14.63 27.19
N LEU A 389 -6.82 -14.20 27.87
CA LEU A 389 -7.24 -14.80 29.15
C LEU A 389 -7.67 -16.26 28.98
N ILE A 390 -8.37 -16.59 27.90
CA ILE A 390 -8.75 -17.98 27.60
C ILE A 390 -7.49 -18.82 27.34
N GLN A 391 -6.55 -18.36 26.54
CA GLN A 391 -5.29 -19.08 26.31
C GLN A 391 -4.49 -19.28 27.61
N ALA A 392 -4.38 -18.23 28.43
CA ALA A 392 -3.64 -18.28 29.68
C ALA A 392 -4.31 -19.15 30.77
N GLU A 393 -5.65 -19.05 30.94
CA GLU A 393 -6.38 -19.67 32.04
C GLU A 393 -6.91 -21.07 31.71
N VAL A 394 -7.13 -21.35 30.42
CA VAL A 394 -7.76 -22.60 29.97
C VAL A 394 -6.81 -23.47 29.16
N GLY A 395 -5.79 -22.86 28.53
CA GLY A 395 -4.80 -23.57 27.72
C GLY A 395 -5.36 -24.06 26.39
N VAL A 396 -6.38 -23.39 25.84
CA VAL A 396 -6.94 -23.70 24.52
C VAL A 396 -6.61 -22.56 23.55
N GLU A 397 -6.18 -22.89 22.35
CA GLU A 397 -5.85 -21.89 21.33
C GLU A 397 -7.09 -21.16 20.83
N THR A 398 -6.92 -19.90 20.43
CA THR A 398 -8.03 -19.06 20.00
C THR A 398 -7.83 -18.52 18.59
N VAL A 399 -8.95 -18.24 17.90
CA VAL A 399 -9.03 -17.42 16.69
C VAL A 399 -9.60 -16.06 17.08
N LEU A 400 -8.86 -15.01 16.82
CA LEU A 400 -9.30 -13.63 17.07
C LEU A 400 -10.13 -13.12 15.89
N HIS A 401 -11.40 -12.79 16.10
CA HIS A 401 -12.18 -12.07 15.09
C HIS A 401 -11.69 -10.62 15.00
N PHE A 402 -11.35 -10.20 13.80
CA PHE A 402 -10.74 -8.91 13.54
C PHE A 402 -11.49 -8.16 12.44
N PRO A 403 -12.46 -7.31 12.79
CA PRO A 403 -13.21 -6.51 11.84
C PRO A 403 -12.39 -5.29 11.36
N THR A 404 -12.63 -4.90 10.10
CA THR A 404 -12.08 -3.64 9.54
C THR A 404 -12.92 -2.43 9.94
N ARG A 405 -14.23 -2.60 10.16
CA ARG A 405 -15.17 -1.53 10.48
C ARG A 405 -14.84 -0.83 11.80
N GLY A 406 -14.99 0.52 11.83
CA GLY A 406 -14.72 1.34 13.00
C GLY A 406 -13.23 1.48 13.36
N ARG A 407 -12.32 1.12 12.45
CA ARG A 407 -10.87 1.15 12.69
C ARG A 407 -10.13 1.85 11.56
N ASN A 408 -9.22 2.75 11.94
CA ASN A 408 -8.27 3.31 11.00
C ASN A 408 -7.02 2.42 10.86
N LEU A 409 -6.25 2.66 9.82
CA LEU A 409 -5.08 1.86 9.46
C LEU A 409 -3.99 1.82 10.56
N LEU A 410 -3.77 2.93 11.27
CA LEU A 410 -2.80 2.97 12.38
C LEU A 410 -3.27 2.06 13.52
N ARG A 411 -4.57 2.11 13.86
CA ARG A 411 -5.13 1.30 14.93
C ARG A 411 -5.13 -0.18 14.57
N ILE A 412 -5.45 -0.53 13.32
CA ILE A 412 -5.38 -1.90 12.81
C ILE A 412 -4.00 -2.50 13.05
N GLN A 413 -2.93 -1.81 12.67
CA GLN A 413 -1.57 -2.30 12.83
C GLN A 413 -1.14 -2.38 14.31
N GLY A 414 -1.48 -1.35 15.10
CA GLY A 414 -1.21 -1.36 16.55
C GLY A 414 -1.93 -2.51 17.27
N ASP A 415 -3.17 -2.81 16.89
CA ASP A 415 -3.95 -3.91 17.45
C ASP A 415 -3.38 -5.29 17.06
N LEU A 416 -2.86 -5.44 15.84
CA LEU A 416 -2.17 -6.66 15.41
C LEU A 416 -0.85 -6.88 16.16
N LEU A 417 -0.07 -5.81 16.39
CA LEU A 417 1.13 -5.89 17.24
C LEU A 417 0.77 -6.30 18.68
N ALA A 418 -0.32 -5.73 19.24
CA ALA A 418 -0.81 -6.11 20.57
C ALA A 418 -1.27 -7.58 20.60
N ALA A 419 -2.02 -8.04 19.60
CA ALA A 419 -2.42 -9.44 19.47
C ALA A 419 -1.18 -10.37 19.47
N HIS A 420 -0.17 -10.01 18.68
CA HIS A 420 1.09 -10.76 18.62
C HIS A 420 1.78 -10.83 19.99
N ALA A 421 1.90 -9.69 20.70
CA ALA A 421 2.52 -9.61 22.02
C ALA A 421 1.76 -10.44 23.09
N MET A 422 0.43 -10.58 22.93
CA MET A 422 -0.42 -11.42 23.78
C MET A 422 -0.39 -12.91 23.41
N GLY A 423 0.41 -13.33 22.43
CA GLY A 423 0.50 -14.73 21.99
C GLY A 423 -0.62 -15.18 21.04
N LEU A 424 -1.45 -14.26 20.55
CA LEU A 424 -2.52 -14.56 19.59
C LEU A 424 -1.92 -14.65 18.19
N ARG A 425 -2.20 -15.74 17.47
CA ARG A 425 -1.59 -16.00 16.14
C ARG A 425 -2.61 -16.32 15.05
N ASN A 426 -3.83 -16.73 15.40
CA ASN A 426 -4.89 -16.99 14.42
C ASN A 426 -5.81 -15.78 14.37
N VAL A 427 -6.00 -15.22 13.18
CA VAL A 427 -6.81 -14.02 12.96
C VAL A 427 -7.86 -14.31 11.90
N PHE A 428 -9.13 -14.13 12.24
CA PHE A 428 -10.25 -14.21 11.30
C PHE A 428 -10.65 -12.80 10.87
N VAL A 429 -10.39 -12.48 9.61
CA VAL A 429 -10.64 -11.15 9.05
C VAL A 429 -12.06 -11.05 8.52
N THR A 430 -12.79 -10.06 9.01
CA THR A 430 -14.19 -9.78 8.62
C THR A 430 -14.41 -8.27 8.41
N MET A 431 -15.57 -7.89 7.85
CA MET A 431 -15.99 -6.49 7.77
C MET A 431 -16.44 -5.96 9.14
N GLY A 432 -17.12 -6.78 9.92
CA GLY A 432 -17.82 -6.39 11.15
C GLY A 432 -19.25 -5.90 10.88
N ASP A 433 -20.08 -5.98 11.91
CA ASP A 433 -21.48 -5.60 11.85
C ASP A 433 -21.64 -4.07 11.82
N PRO A 434 -22.60 -3.53 11.04
CA PRO A 434 -22.84 -2.09 10.99
C PRO A 434 -23.38 -1.56 12.33
N THR A 435 -22.89 -0.40 12.78
CA THR A 435 -23.27 0.19 14.07
C THR A 435 -24.77 0.47 14.17
N LYS A 436 -25.45 0.70 13.04
CA LYS A 436 -26.88 0.97 12.96
C LYS A 436 -27.78 -0.12 13.57
N ILE A 437 -27.32 -1.37 13.62
CA ILE A 437 -28.09 -2.48 14.22
C ILE A 437 -27.78 -2.70 15.71
N GLY A 438 -26.82 -1.96 16.26
CA GLY A 438 -26.29 -2.16 17.60
C GLY A 438 -26.79 -1.18 18.66
N ASP A 439 -26.08 -1.17 19.80
CA ASP A 439 -26.43 -0.34 20.95
C ASP A 439 -26.09 1.16 20.72
N TYR A 440 -25.21 1.49 19.75
CA TYR A 440 -24.71 2.83 19.45
C TYR A 440 -24.76 3.14 17.94
N PRO A 441 -25.97 3.41 17.38
CA PRO A 441 -26.14 3.56 15.93
C PRO A 441 -25.40 4.76 15.32
N ASP A 442 -25.06 5.76 16.14
CA ASP A 442 -24.35 6.97 15.70
C ASP A 442 -22.81 6.85 15.85
N ALA A 443 -22.31 5.71 16.32
CA ALA A 443 -20.86 5.48 16.38
C ALA A 443 -20.25 5.45 14.99
N ASN A 444 -18.98 5.87 14.87
CA ASN A 444 -18.27 5.89 13.59
C ASN A 444 -18.14 4.47 13.01
N ASP A 445 -18.62 4.31 11.78
CA ASP A 445 -18.71 3.04 11.05
C ASP A 445 -17.75 3.00 9.84
N SER A 446 -16.91 4.03 9.67
CA SER A 446 -15.93 4.11 8.60
C SER A 446 -14.79 3.08 8.75
N TYR A 447 -14.12 2.79 7.66
CA TYR A 447 -12.96 1.91 7.61
C TYR A 447 -12.00 2.38 6.50
N ASP A 448 -10.69 2.26 6.74
CA ASP A 448 -9.66 2.66 5.76
C ASP A 448 -9.37 1.54 4.76
N ILE A 449 -9.56 0.29 5.14
CA ILE A 449 -9.28 -0.87 4.30
C ILE A 449 -10.39 -1.92 4.36
N VAL A 450 -10.62 -2.60 3.25
CA VAL A 450 -11.54 -3.75 3.16
C VAL A 450 -10.88 -5.05 3.62
N PRO A 451 -11.64 -6.11 3.96
CA PRO A 451 -11.09 -7.38 4.46
C PRO A 451 -9.95 -7.97 3.61
N SER A 452 -10.07 -8.01 2.29
CA SER A 452 -9.00 -8.52 1.42
C SER A 452 -7.70 -7.71 1.53
N LYS A 453 -7.78 -6.38 1.69
CA LYS A 453 -6.60 -5.53 1.91
C LYS A 453 -5.99 -5.75 3.30
N LEU A 454 -6.80 -6.03 4.32
CA LEU A 454 -6.30 -6.40 5.63
C LEU A 454 -5.57 -7.76 5.61
N ILE A 455 -6.08 -8.76 4.88
CA ILE A 455 -5.37 -10.02 4.66
C ILE A 455 -4.02 -9.76 3.99
N THR A 456 -3.99 -8.93 2.93
CA THR A 456 -2.74 -8.52 2.26
C THR A 456 -1.75 -7.88 3.25
N LEU A 457 -2.21 -6.94 4.09
CA LEU A 457 -1.38 -6.28 5.11
C LEU A 457 -0.75 -7.30 6.06
N ILE A 458 -1.55 -8.24 6.58
CA ILE A 458 -1.04 -9.24 7.52
C ILE A 458 -0.06 -10.18 6.83
N LYS A 459 -0.43 -10.75 5.67
CA LYS A 459 0.35 -11.79 4.98
C LYS A 459 1.61 -11.26 4.30
N HIS A 460 1.51 -10.09 3.65
CA HIS A 460 2.60 -9.57 2.83
C HIS A 460 3.42 -8.46 3.49
N SER A 461 2.96 -7.92 4.63
CA SER A 461 3.76 -6.97 5.42
C SER A 461 4.11 -7.55 6.78
N MET A 462 3.17 -7.71 7.69
CA MET A 462 3.47 -8.10 9.08
C MET A 462 4.10 -9.50 9.20
N ASN A 463 3.66 -10.48 8.42
CA ASN A 463 4.28 -11.80 8.36
C ASN A 463 5.67 -11.80 7.69
N ASN A 464 6.05 -10.70 7.07
CA ASN A 464 7.40 -10.45 6.55
C ASN A 464 8.24 -9.53 7.46
N GLY A 465 7.75 -9.21 8.66
CA GLY A 465 8.49 -8.42 9.66
C GLY A 465 8.45 -6.91 9.44
N VAL A 466 7.52 -6.41 8.62
CA VAL A 466 7.38 -4.97 8.35
C VAL A 466 5.92 -4.51 8.54
N ASP A 467 5.73 -3.22 8.83
CA ASP A 467 4.42 -2.58 8.77
C ASP A 467 4.01 -2.27 7.31
N GLN A 468 2.87 -1.64 7.09
CA GLN A 468 2.41 -1.29 5.74
C GLN A 468 3.30 -0.23 5.07
N ALA A 469 3.99 0.61 5.82
CA ALA A 469 4.92 1.61 5.32
C ALA A 469 6.32 1.02 5.03
N GLY A 470 6.56 -0.26 5.34
CA GLY A 470 7.83 -0.93 5.15
C GLY A 470 8.80 -0.83 6.32
N ASN A 471 8.39 -0.20 7.44
CA ASN A 471 9.23 -0.12 8.64
C ASN A 471 9.28 -1.47 9.34
N SER A 472 10.46 -1.84 9.88
CA SER A 472 10.62 -3.08 10.63
C SER A 472 9.74 -3.08 11.89
N ILE A 473 9.06 -4.20 12.12
CA ILE A 473 8.34 -4.49 13.37
C ILE A 473 9.12 -5.45 14.27
N GLY A 474 10.40 -5.64 13.99
CA GLY A 474 11.34 -6.44 14.80
C GLY A 474 11.47 -7.89 14.31
N ALA A 475 10.39 -8.56 13.96
CA ALA A 475 10.41 -9.94 13.46
C ALA A 475 9.12 -10.25 12.68
N PRO A 476 9.11 -11.30 11.81
CA PRO A 476 7.89 -11.81 11.20
C PRO A 476 6.82 -12.16 12.21
N ALA A 477 5.57 -11.72 11.98
CA ALA A 477 4.49 -11.92 12.95
C ALA A 477 3.94 -13.36 12.97
N GLY A 478 3.99 -14.07 11.83
CA GLY A 478 3.56 -15.48 11.74
C GLY A 478 2.07 -15.71 11.99
N PHE A 479 1.20 -14.77 11.61
CA PHE A 479 -0.24 -14.93 11.72
C PHE A 479 -0.76 -15.95 10.71
N LEU A 480 -1.62 -16.85 11.18
CA LEU A 480 -2.54 -17.64 10.36
C LEU A 480 -3.81 -16.81 10.11
N VAL A 481 -4.20 -16.64 8.87
CA VAL A 481 -5.25 -15.67 8.50
C VAL A 481 -6.44 -16.34 7.86
N GLY A 482 -7.58 -16.28 8.54
CA GLY A 482 -8.87 -16.74 8.05
C GLY A 482 -9.70 -15.64 7.38
N CYS A 483 -10.61 -16.05 6.50
CA CYS A 483 -11.58 -15.16 5.87
C CYS A 483 -13.01 -15.70 5.95
N ALA A 484 -14.00 -14.81 5.88
CA ALA A 484 -15.40 -15.20 5.82
C ALA A 484 -15.76 -15.76 4.43
N LEU A 485 -16.61 -16.78 4.39
CA LEU A 485 -17.13 -17.41 3.17
C LEU A 485 -18.60 -17.78 3.33
N ASN A 486 -19.44 -17.38 2.37
CA ASN A 486 -20.84 -17.80 2.33
C ASN A 486 -21.08 -18.82 1.22
N MET A 487 -20.89 -20.12 1.54
CA MET A 487 -21.18 -21.20 0.59
C MET A 487 -22.68 -21.38 0.30
N GLY A 488 -23.56 -20.79 1.12
CA GLY A 488 -25.00 -20.76 0.94
C GLY A 488 -25.54 -19.56 0.20
N ALA A 489 -24.69 -18.69 -0.37
CA ALA A 489 -25.11 -17.48 -1.06
C ALA A 489 -26.04 -17.79 -2.26
N ASP A 490 -27.01 -16.91 -2.49
CA ASP A 490 -27.89 -17.01 -3.65
C ASP A 490 -27.13 -16.69 -4.94
N ASP A 491 -26.29 -15.63 -4.93
CA ASP A 491 -25.37 -15.25 -6.01
C ASP A 491 -23.97 -15.83 -5.74
N LEU A 492 -23.73 -17.06 -6.18
CA LEU A 492 -22.44 -17.74 -6.03
C LEU A 492 -21.35 -17.10 -6.87
N ASP A 493 -21.67 -16.55 -8.04
CA ASP A 493 -20.66 -15.95 -8.93
C ASP A 493 -20.04 -14.72 -8.27
N HIS A 494 -20.87 -13.91 -7.61
CA HIS A 494 -20.41 -12.77 -6.83
C HIS A 494 -19.57 -13.20 -5.62
N GLU A 495 -20.02 -14.20 -4.86
CA GLU A 495 -19.26 -14.71 -3.70
C GLU A 495 -17.91 -15.32 -4.12
N ILE A 496 -17.86 -16.10 -5.20
CA ILE A 496 -16.63 -16.68 -5.75
C ILE A 496 -15.66 -15.58 -6.20
N LYS A 497 -16.15 -14.50 -6.82
CA LYS A 497 -15.34 -13.35 -7.19
C LYS A 497 -14.73 -12.64 -5.96
N ILE A 498 -15.53 -12.43 -4.90
CA ILE A 498 -15.05 -11.84 -3.64
C ILE A 498 -14.02 -12.77 -3.00
N LEU A 499 -14.29 -14.07 -2.99
CA LEU A 499 -13.36 -15.08 -2.47
C LEU A 499 -12.03 -15.06 -3.23
N GLY A 500 -12.03 -14.91 -4.54
CA GLY A 500 -10.83 -14.77 -5.37
C GLY A 500 -9.90 -13.66 -4.89
N ASN A 501 -10.45 -12.51 -4.47
CA ASN A 501 -9.66 -11.42 -3.88
C ASN A 501 -9.03 -11.81 -2.53
N LYS A 502 -9.74 -12.61 -1.71
CA LYS A 502 -9.24 -13.08 -0.41
C LYS A 502 -8.15 -14.15 -0.58
N LEU A 503 -8.31 -15.04 -1.55
CA LEU A 503 -7.30 -16.05 -1.92
C LEU A 503 -6.03 -15.38 -2.45
N SER A 504 -6.17 -14.44 -3.37
CA SER A 504 -5.04 -13.66 -3.91
C SER A 504 -4.32 -12.83 -2.84
N ALA A 505 -5.02 -12.43 -1.79
CA ALA A 505 -4.47 -11.74 -0.63
C ALA A 505 -3.73 -12.70 0.34
N GLY A 506 -3.86 -14.02 0.18
CA GLY A 506 -3.15 -15.03 0.97
C GLY A 506 -3.93 -15.58 2.17
N ALA A 507 -5.26 -15.66 2.12
CA ALA A 507 -6.05 -16.32 3.17
C ALA A 507 -5.64 -17.79 3.31
N ASP A 508 -5.49 -18.27 4.56
CA ASP A 508 -5.04 -19.64 4.88
C ASP A 508 -6.21 -20.60 5.13
N PHE A 509 -7.35 -20.10 5.58
CA PHE A 509 -8.57 -20.86 5.84
C PHE A 509 -9.82 -19.99 5.72
N ALA A 510 -11.00 -20.60 5.74
CA ALA A 510 -12.25 -19.88 5.78
C ALA A 510 -13.16 -20.36 6.92
N LEU A 511 -13.85 -19.41 7.58
CA LEU A 511 -15.00 -19.67 8.42
C LEU A 511 -16.27 -19.43 7.60
N GLY A 512 -17.09 -20.47 7.49
CA GLY A 512 -18.33 -20.44 6.72
C GLY A 512 -19.47 -19.74 7.46
N GLN A 513 -20.35 -19.06 6.72
CA GLN A 513 -21.64 -18.66 7.24
C GLN A 513 -22.49 -19.91 7.56
N PRO A 514 -23.48 -19.81 8.48
CA PRO A 514 -24.35 -20.94 8.79
C PRO A 514 -25.08 -21.45 7.55
N VAL A 515 -25.01 -22.75 7.34
CA VAL A 515 -25.80 -23.45 6.31
C VAL A 515 -26.73 -24.48 6.99
N PHE A 516 -27.83 -24.78 6.33
CA PHE A 516 -28.84 -25.73 6.85
C PHE A 516 -29.14 -26.88 5.87
N GLU A 517 -28.52 -26.84 4.69
CA GLU A 517 -28.71 -27.79 3.61
C GLU A 517 -27.36 -28.22 3.01
N PRO A 518 -26.98 -29.51 3.10
CA PRO A 518 -25.69 -30.00 2.59
C PRO A 518 -25.45 -29.72 1.10
N TRP A 519 -26.51 -29.82 0.28
CA TRP A 519 -26.43 -29.62 -1.17
C TRP A 519 -25.94 -28.21 -1.58
N ARG A 520 -26.08 -27.21 -0.70
CA ARG A 520 -25.56 -25.84 -0.97
C ARG A 520 -24.04 -25.82 -1.03
N ILE A 521 -23.38 -26.65 -0.22
CA ILE A 521 -21.93 -26.80 -0.22
C ILE A 521 -21.48 -27.45 -1.52
N GLU A 522 -22.10 -28.55 -1.91
CA GLU A 522 -21.81 -29.24 -3.17
C GLU A 522 -22.02 -28.32 -4.37
N ARG A 523 -23.12 -27.55 -4.38
CA ARG A 523 -23.40 -26.54 -5.41
C ARG A 523 -22.29 -25.47 -5.49
N PHE A 524 -21.79 -25.00 -4.34
CA PHE A 524 -20.70 -24.03 -4.31
C PHE A 524 -19.41 -24.64 -4.87
N LEU A 525 -19.03 -25.83 -4.44
CA LEU A 525 -17.81 -26.51 -4.89
C LEU A 525 -17.83 -26.75 -6.40
N ASN A 526 -18.94 -27.24 -6.94
CA ASN A 526 -19.13 -27.45 -8.37
C ASN A 526 -19.04 -26.13 -9.15
N ARG A 527 -19.72 -25.08 -8.64
CA ARG A 527 -19.71 -23.76 -9.30
C ARG A 527 -18.33 -23.13 -9.29
N TYR A 528 -17.59 -23.28 -8.19
CA TYR A 528 -16.20 -22.81 -8.11
C TYR A 528 -15.31 -23.50 -9.15
N GLU A 529 -15.42 -24.81 -9.31
CA GLU A 529 -14.67 -25.58 -10.30
C GLU A 529 -15.04 -25.19 -11.74
N GLU A 530 -16.32 -24.98 -12.02
CA GLU A 530 -16.79 -24.49 -13.33
C GLU A 530 -16.15 -23.12 -13.72
N ILE A 531 -16.06 -22.19 -12.76
CA ILE A 531 -15.55 -20.85 -13.01
C ILE A 531 -14.02 -20.82 -13.12
N ASN A 532 -13.32 -21.55 -12.23
CA ASN A 532 -11.87 -21.45 -12.09
C ASN A 532 -11.09 -22.56 -12.82
N GLY A 533 -11.77 -23.62 -13.27
CA GLY A 533 -11.16 -24.77 -13.96
C GLY A 533 -10.33 -25.68 -13.03
N GLU A 534 -10.43 -25.49 -11.71
CA GLU A 534 -9.75 -26.31 -10.71
C GLU A 534 -10.62 -26.48 -9.46
N SER A 535 -10.41 -27.58 -8.74
CA SER A 535 -11.13 -27.86 -7.49
C SER A 535 -10.75 -26.87 -6.38
N PHE A 536 -11.70 -26.58 -5.52
CA PHE A 536 -11.52 -25.69 -4.37
C PHE A 536 -10.59 -26.31 -3.31
N LYS A 537 -9.54 -25.58 -2.89
CA LYS A 537 -8.48 -26.12 -2.02
C LYS A 537 -8.37 -25.46 -0.65
N LEU A 538 -8.98 -24.26 -0.46
CA LEU A 538 -8.89 -23.57 0.83
C LEU A 538 -9.60 -24.39 1.91
N PRO A 539 -8.97 -24.70 3.06
CA PRO A 539 -9.66 -25.36 4.17
C PRO A 539 -10.83 -24.53 4.67
N VAL A 540 -12.03 -25.10 4.71
CA VAL A 540 -13.25 -24.44 5.22
C VAL A 540 -13.72 -25.14 6.48
N LEU A 541 -13.96 -24.35 7.53
CA LEU A 541 -14.73 -24.75 8.69
C LEU A 541 -16.15 -24.22 8.49
N ILE A 542 -17.09 -25.14 8.22
CA ILE A 542 -18.47 -24.77 7.89
C ILE A 542 -19.20 -24.20 9.10
N GLY A 543 -19.95 -23.12 8.90
CA GLY A 543 -20.80 -22.54 9.93
C GLY A 543 -21.96 -23.47 10.30
N VAL A 544 -22.05 -23.82 11.57
CA VAL A 544 -23.12 -24.65 12.12
C VAL A 544 -23.76 -23.95 13.30
N MET A 545 -25.07 -23.71 13.22
CA MET A 545 -25.82 -23.01 14.25
C MET A 545 -26.98 -23.88 14.75
N PRO A 546 -26.88 -24.49 15.92
CA PRO A 546 -28.01 -25.21 16.53
C PRO A 546 -29.17 -24.23 16.78
N LEU A 547 -30.34 -24.53 16.25
CA LEU A 547 -31.54 -23.70 16.40
C LEU A 547 -32.20 -23.95 17.77
N TYR A 548 -32.45 -22.87 18.51
CA TYR A 548 -32.98 -22.99 19.87
C TYR A 548 -34.51 -23.13 19.93
N SER A 549 -35.23 -22.54 18.97
CA SER A 549 -36.69 -22.51 18.91
C SER A 549 -37.19 -22.10 17.54
N LEU A 550 -38.48 -22.36 17.25
CA LEU A 550 -39.13 -21.87 16.03
C LEU A 550 -38.99 -20.33 15.88
N LYS A 551 -39.21 -19.57 16.97
CA LYS A 551 -39.05 -18.10 16.94
C LYS A 551 -37.63 -17.68 16.62
N HIS A 552 -36.63 -18.41 17.11
CA HIS A 552 -35.23 -18.13 16.78
C HIS A 552 -34.95 -18.41 15.30
N ALA A 553 -35.44 -19.49 14.76
CA ALA A 553 -35.32 -19.81 13.34
C ALA A 553 -36.00 -18.76 12.45
N GLN A 554 -37.20 -18.32 12.83
CA GLN A 554 -37.93 -17.25 12.12
C GLN A 554 -37.17 -15.92 12.14
N PHE A 555 -36.60 -15.54 13.30
CA PHE A 555 -35.77 -14.34 13.41
C PHE A 555 -34.56 -14.39 12.49
N LEU A 556 -33.80 -15.49 12.53
CA LEU A 556 -32.62 -15.68 11.70
C LEU A 556 -32.94 -15.61 10.20
N HIS A 557 -34.03 -16.27 9.78
CA HIS A 557 -34.44 -16.31 8.38
C HIS A 557 -34.90 -14.93 7.84
N ASN A 558 -35.66 -14.17 8.64
CA ASN A 558 -36.30 -12.94 8.19
C ASN A 558 -35.47 -11.67 8.46
N GLU A 559 -34.62 -11.69 9.49
CA GLU A 559 -33.93 -10.47 9.95
C GLU A 559 -32.42 -10.52 9.83
N VAL A 560 -31.82 -11.69 9.64
CA VAL A 560 -30.35 -11.83 9.50
C VAL A 560 -29.98 -12.05 8.03
N PRO A 561 -29.34 -11.08 7.38
CA PRO A 561 -28.95 -11.22 5.97
C PRO A 561 -28.05 -12.42 5.72
N GLY A 562 -28.35 -13.18 4.67
CA GLY A 562 -27.53 -14.32 4.24
C GLY A 562 -27.83 -15.63 4.97
N ILE A 563 -28.79 -15.69 5.88
CA ILE A 563 -29.27 -16.90 6.52
C ILE A 563 -30.62 -17.31 5.94
N THR A 564 -30.65 -18.44 5.24
CA THR A 564 -31.88 -19.05 4.71
C THR A 564 -32.12 -20.37 5.38
N ILE A 565 -33.26 -20.51 6.06
CA ILE A 565 -33.66 -21.73 6.75
C ILE A 565 -34.79 -22.42 5.96
N PRO A 566 -34.67 -23.71 5.62
CA PRO A 566 -35.69 -24.46 4.88
C PRO A 566 -37.01 -24.61 5.65
N GLU A 567 -38.13 -24.65 4.93
CA GLU A 567 -39.47 -24.88 5.50
C GLU A 567 -39.58 -26.18 6.31
N SER A 568 -38.89 -27.20 5.88
CA SER A 568 -38.83 -28.49 6.58
C SER A 568 -38.28 -28.39 8.00
N ILE A 569 -37.32 -27.44 8.23
CA ILE A 569 -36.72 -27.19 9.56
C ILE A 569 -37.73 -26.44 10.45
N PHE A 570 -38.41 -25.43 9.90
CA PHE A 570 -39.48 -24.74 10.65
C PHE A 570 -40.52 -25.73 11.17
N LYS A 571 -40.97 -26.64 10.31
CA LYS A 571 -41.94 -27.68 10.69
C LYS A 571 -41.41 -28.61 11.77
N GLN A 572 -40.15 -29.06 11.66
CA GLN A 572 -39.54 -29.93 12.68
C GLN A 572 -39.47 -29.21 14.05
N LEU A 573 -39.13 -27.92 14.07
CA LEU A 573 -39.08 -27.15 15.32
C LEU A 573 -40.47 -26.86 15.89
N GLU A 574 -41.47 -26.66 15.03
CA GLU A 574 -42.88 -26.49 15.43
C GLU A 574 -43.44 -27.77 16.06
N ASP A 575 -43.25 -28.91 15.38
CA ASP A 575 -43.70 -30.22 15.85
C ASP A 575 -43.01 -30.65 17.17
N ALA A 576 -41.74 -30.21 17.39
CA ALA A 576 -40.97 -30.51 18.59
C ALA A 576 -41.44 -29.72 19.84
N GLY A 577 -42.09 -28.57 19.69
CA GLY A 577 -42.58 -27.76 20.80
C GLY A 577 -41.51 -27.42 21.84
N GLU A 578 -41.60 -27.93 23.05
CA GLU A 578 -40.64 -27.71 24.15
C GLU A 578 -39.29 -28.41 23.91
N ASP A 579 -39.23 -29.45 23.10
CA ASP A 579 -38.04 -30.19 22.73
C ASP A 579 -37.28 -29.54 21.54
N ALA A 580 -37.74 -28.40 21.04
CA ALA A 580 -37.11 -27.69 19.93
C ALA A 580 -35.59 -27.45 20.09
N PRO A 581 -35.02 -27.15 21.28
CA PRO A 581 -33.58 -27.03 21.44
C PRO A 581 -32.83 -28.34 21.11
N MET A 582 -33.32 -29.47 21.56
CA MET A 582 -32.72 -30.78 21.27
C MET A 582 -32.89 -31.19 19.81
N THR A 583 -34.05 -30.87 19.23
CA THR A 583 -34.30 -31.02 17.78
C THR A 583 -33.32 -30.16 16.96
N GLY A 584 -33.07 -28.92 17.35
CA GLY A 584 -32.08 -28.08 16.70
C GLY A 584 -30.64 -28.61 16.77
N VAL A 585 -30.27 -29.24 17.89
CA VAL A 585 -28.99 -29.97 18.02
C VAL A 585 -28.95 -31.18 17.09
N ALA A 586 -30.02 -31.98 17.01
CA ALA A 586 -30.09 -33.12 16.10
C ALA A 586 -29.95 -32.69 14.63
N ILE A 587 -30.63 -31.62 14.21
CA ILE A 587 -30.52 -31.04 12.86
C ILE A 587 -29.08 -30.64 12.58
N ALA A 588 -28.40 -29.97 13.52
CA ALA A 588 -27.01 -29.56 13.37
C ALA A 588 -26.05 -30.77 13.27
N GLN A 589 -26.31 -31.84 14.03
CA GLN A 589 -25.52 -33.08 13.97
C GLN A 589 -25.69 -33.80 12.61
N ASP A 590 -26.91 -33.87 12.10
CA ASP A 590 -27.18 -34.50 10.81
C ASP A 590 -26.54 -33.70 9.65
N LEU A 591 -26.62 -32.38 9.72
CA LEU A 591 -25.90 -31.50 8.79
C LEU A 591 -24.40 -31.79 8.81
N LEU A 592 -23.79 -31.85 10.00
CA LEU A 592 -22.35 -32.09 10.14
C LEU A 592 -21.93 -33.43 9.58
N ARG A 593 -22.71 -34.51 9.84
CA ARG A 593 -22.44 -35.85 9.29
C ARG A 593 -22.44 -35.84 7.76
N ALA A 594 -23.40 -35.13 7.17
CA ALA A 594 -23.51 -35.02 5.72
C ALA A 594 -22.38 -34.19 5.09
N CYS A 595 -21.95 -33.12 5.76
CA CYS A 595 -20.95 -32.17 5.23
C CYS A 595 -19.49 -32.56 5.54
N ALA A 596 -19.24 -33.40 6.53
CA ALA A 596 -17.89 -33.76 6.99
C ALA A 596 -16.93 -34.25 5.86
N PRO A 597 -17.39 -35.01 4.85
CA PRO A 597 -16.53 -35.38 3.72
C PRO A 597 -16.12 -34.23 2.79
N LEU A 598 -16.84 -33.12 2.84
CA LEU A 598 -16.71 -32.00 1.90
C LEU A 598 -15.90 -30.82 2.46
N VAL A 599 -15.66 -30.78 3.78
CA VAL A 599 -15.09 -29.63 4.49
C VAL A 599 -13.98 -30.02 5.45
N ALA A 600 -13.12 -29.08 5.83
CA ALA A 600 -12.02 -29.33 6.76
C ALA A 600 -12.45 -29.33 8.24
N GLY A 601 -13.65 -28.88 8.56
CA GLY A 601 -14.13 -28.83 9.93
C GLY A 601 -15.45 -28.10 10.10
N ALA A 602 -15.78 -27.82 11.37
CA ALA A 602 -16.98 -27.12 11.78
C ALA A 602 -16.62 -25.87 12.60
N TYR A 603 -17.27 -24.78 12.29
CA TYR A 603 -17.34 -23.56 13.07
C TYR A 603 -18.73 -23.49 13.74
N VAL A 604 -18.78 -23.88 15.01
CA VAL A 604 -20.02 -23.93 15.76
C VAL A 604 -20.36 -22.58 16.34
N ILE A 605 -21.55 -22.07 16.06
CA ILE A 605 -22.06 -20.78 16.54
C ILE A 605 -23.17 -21.02 17.55
N PRO A 606 -22.89 -21.00 18.87
CA PRO A 606 -23.88 -21.29 19.90
C PRO A 606 -24.96 -20.20 19.97
N SER A 607 -26.23 -20.62 19.93
CA SER A 607 -27.37 -19.71 20.04
C SER A 607 -27.40 -19.04 21.40
N PHE A 608 -27.44 -17.70 21.43
CA PHE A 608 -27.50 -16.87 22.64
C PHE A 608 -26.35 -17.09 23.65
N GLY A 609 -25.20 -17.59 23.20
CA GLY A 609 -24.06 -17.91 24.07
C GLY A 609 -24.40 -18.99 25.11
N ARG A 610 -25.23 -19.95 24.74
CA ARG A 610 -25.55 -21.15 25.51
C ARG A 610 -24.60 -22.27 25.07
N TYR A 611 -23.68 -22.60 25.95
CA TYR A 611 -22.61 -23.58 25.67
C TYR A 611 -22.88 -24.97 26.26
N GLU A 612 -24.01 -25.12 26.97
CA GLU A 612 -24.42 -26.37 27.63
C GLU A 612 -25.11 -27.33 26.68
#